data_5e30b86138eec3ffb92c29eb55acb630
#
_entry.id   5e30b86138eec3ffb92c29eb55acb630
#
_cell.length_a   1.000
_cell.length_b   1.000
_cell.length_c   1.000
_cell.angle_alpha   90.00
_cell.angle_beta   90.00
_cell.angle_gamma   90.00
#
_symmetry.space_group_name_H-M   'P 1'
#
loop_
_entity.id
_entity.type
_entity.pdbx_description
1 polymer ?
#
loop_
_entity_poly.entity_id
_entity_poly.type
_entity_poly.pdbx_seq_one_letter_code
_entity_poly.pdbx_strand_id
1 'polypeptide(L)'
;MNIHEHQAKQVLKKYGAIVPEGVFALSVDELVEKAKSLNTKKYVLKAQIHAGGRGKAGGVKILDTIEELRNAAKELMGKTLVTHQTGPEGREVKRLYVEESSNIDKEFYLSCLVDRASSKIAFISSDQGGMDIEDVASNSPEKIITTKVDINNEISNKECEEIVKIFNLSDSVKKQAISLIKSIYQMFINTDANMVEVNPLILTKEEKIICLDAKVNFDSNALFRHPEIVELRDLNEEDPTEIEASKHDLAYIKLDGSIGCMVNGAGLAMATMDIIKLYGKEPANFLDVGGGASKEKVSAALKIILSDKNVKGILVNIFGGIMRCDVLAQGVVDAAKEINISVPLVVRLAGTNFKEGKEILDNSGLKLISAENLDDAAKKIVEAIK
;
A
#
# COMPACT_ATOMS: atom_id res chain seq x y z
N MET A 1 3.60 4.26 2.38
CA MET A 1 3.82 4.78 1.01
C MET A 1 4.64 3.78 0.21
N ASN A 2 4.15 3.32 -0.94
CA ASN A 2 4.90 2.47 -1.88
C ASN A 2 5.75 3.33 -2.83
N ILE A 3 6.80 2.73 -3.39
CA ILE A 3 7.63 3.33 -4.45
C ILE A 3 7.82 2.32 -5.58
N HIS A 4 8.21 2.79 -6.77
CA HIS A 4 8.52 1.93 -7.91
C HIS A 4 9.79 1.10 -7.71
N GLU A 5 9.89 -0.03 -8.41
CA GLU A 5 11.06 -0.93 -8.35
C GLU A 5 12.38 -0.19 -8.60
N HIS A 6 12.46 0.65 -9.64
CA HIS A 6 13.69 1.39 -9.95
C HIS A 6 14.09 2.33 -8.83
N GLN A 7 13.12 2.94 -8.11
CA GLN A 7 13.36 3.78 -6.95
C GLN A 7 13.80 2.94 -5.75
N ALA A 8 13.15 1.79 -5.51
CA ALA A 8 13.53 0.85 -4.46
C ALA A 8 14.98 0.39 -4.62
N LYS A 9 15.39 0.05 -5.85
CA LYS A 9 16.78 -0.29 -6.17
C LYS A 9 17.75 0.87 -5.93
N GLN A 10 17.37 2.10 -6.24
CA GLN A 10 18.19 3.28 -5.96
C GLN A 10 18.40 3.49 -4.45
N VAL A 11 17.33 3.31 -3.65
CA VAL A 11 17.43 3.41 -2.19
C VAL A 11 18.32 2.28 -1.66
N LEU A 12 18.11 1.04 -2.07
CA LEU A 12 18.95 -0.10 -1.67
C LEU A 12 20.43 0.11 -2.05
N LYS A 13 20.72 0.61 -3.26
CA LYS A 13 22.08 0.92 -3.73
C LYS A 13 22.78 1.95 -2.85
N LYS A 14 22.08 2.98 -2.36
CA LYS A 14 22.63 3.99 -1.43
C LYS A 14 23.13 3.36 -0.13
N TYR A 15 22.53 2.26 0.29
CA TYR A 15 22.93 1.51 1.50
C TYR A 15 23.91 0.37 1.21
N GLY A 16 24.38 0.21 -0.03
CA GLY A 16 25.43 -0.74 -0.40
C GLY A 16 24.94 -2.06 -0.99
N ALA A 17 23.64 -2.22 -1.27
CA ALA A 17 23.15 -3.37 -2.01
C ALA A 17 23.60 -3.31 -3.48
N ILE A 18 23.93 -4.47 -4.03
CA ILE A 18 24.22 -4.61 -5.46
C ILE A 18 22.90 -4.80 -6.21
N VAL A 19 22.67 -3.97 -7.21
CA VAL A 19 21.51 -4.02 -8.12
C VAL A 19 22.01 -3.95 -9.56
N PRO A 20 21.26 -4.46 -10.56
CA PRO A 20 21.60 -4.24 -11.96
C PRO A 20 21.62 -2.76 -12.31
N GLU A 21 22.53 -2.34 -13.17
CA GLU A 21 22.47 -0.98 -13.70
C GLU A 21 21.26 -0.84 -14.63
N GLY A 22 20.53 0.26 -14.48
CA GLY A 22 19.31 0.47 -15.23
C GLY A 22 18.88 1.93 -15.26
N VAL A 23 18.01 2.24 -16.20
CA VAL A 23 17.46 3.57 -16.44
C VAL A 23 15.94 3.52 -16.55
N PHE A 24 15.27 4.54 -16.06
CA PHE A 24 13.83 4.69 -16.19
C PHE A 24 13.46 5.88 -17.08
N ALA A 25 12.27 5.83 -17.67
CA ALA A 25 11.73 6.91 -18.48
C ALA A 25 10.19 6.95 -18.43
N LEU A 26 9.66 8.12 -18.76
CA LEU A 26 8.23 8.40 -18.88
C LEU A 26 7.77 8.38 -20.35
N SER A 27 8.69 8.17 -21.30
CA SER A 27 8.40 8.01 -22.71
C SER A 27 9.31 6.97 -23.36
N VAL A 28 8.89 6.44 -24.50
CA VAL A 28 9.64 5.44 -25.24
C VAL A 28 10.94 6.01 -25.81
N ASP A 29 10.91 7.23 -26.35
CA ASP A 29 12.09 7.83 -26.95
C ASP A 29 13.15 8.17 -25.89
N GLU A 30 12.75 8.69 -24.75
CA GLU A 30 13.62 8.90 -23.59
C GLU A 30 14.26 7.60 -23.11
N LEU A 31 13.45 6.51 -23.00
CA LEU A 31 13.94 5.21 -22.56
C LEU A 31 15.02 4.68 -23.49
N VAL A 32 14.76 4.71 -24.79
CA VAL A 32 15.71 4.22 -25.82
C VAL A 32 17.00 5.02 -25.82
N GLU A 33 16.91 6.33 -25.64
CA GLU A 33 18.13 7.18 -25.58
C GLU A 33 18.96 6.88 -24.33
N LYS A 34 18.32 6.79 -23.18
CA LYS A 34 18.99 6.42 -21.92
C LYS A 34 19.56 5.00 -21.94
N ALA A 35 18.86 4.05 -22.55
CA ALA A 35 19.30 2.65 -22.63
C ALA A 35 20.61 2.47 -23.39
N LYS A 36 20.98 3.38 -24.27
CA LYS A 36 22.29 3.36 -24.99
C LYS A 36 23.51 3.44 -24.05
N SER A 37 23.31 3.98 -22.83
CA SER A 37 24.38 4.06 -21.82
C SER A 37 24.61 2.73 -21.07
N LEU A 38 23.70 1.75 -21.19
CA LEU A 38 23.85 0.46 -20.54
C LEU A 38 24.84 -0.40 -21.29
N ASN A 39 25.82 -0.95 -20.56
CA ASN A 39 26.83 -1.84 -21.11
C ASN A 39 26.38 -3.31 -20.99
N THR A 40 25.36 -3.67 -21.75
CA THR A 40 24.76 -5.02 -21.65
C THR A 40 24.60 -5.67 -23.03
N LYS A 41 24.59 -7.01 -23.03
CA LYS A 41 24.28 -7.79 -24.23
C LYS A 41 22.76 -7.97 -24.44
N LYS A 42 21.98 -7.87 -23.36
CA LYS A 42 20.53 -8.04 -23.37
C LYS A 42 19.90 -6.99 -22.44
N TYR A 43 18.80 -6.45 -22.88
CA TYR A 43 18.01 -5.50 -22.12
C TYR A 43 16.84 -6.20 -21.42
N VAL A 44 16.61 -5.90 -20.14
CA VAL A 44 15.43 -6.35 -19.43
C VAL A 44 14.51 -5.18 -19.24
N LEU A 45 13.44 -5.13 -20.04
CA LEU A 45 12.40 -4.10 -19.98
C LEU A 45 11.34 -4.48 -18.96
N LYS A 46 11.03 -3.58 -18.03
CA LYS A 46 10.06 -3.79 -16.95
C LYS A 46 9.07 -2.65 -16.86
N ALA A 47 7.77 -2.98 -16.92
CA ALA A 47 6.71 -2.03 -16.59
C ALA A 47 6.81 -1.63 -15.11
N GLN A 48 6.62 -0.36 -14.81
CA GLN A 48 6.65 0.16 -13.44
C GLN A 48 5.23 0.48 -12.99
N ILE A 49 4.66 -0.41 -12.19
CA ILE A 49 3.39 -0.26 -11.46
C ILE A 49 3.59 -0.74 -10.03
N HIS A 50 2.80 -0.23 -9.09
CA HIS A 50 2.88 -0.65 -7.67
C HIS A 50 2.19 -2.01 -7.42
N ALA A 51 2.51 -3.01 -8.24
CA ALA A 51 1.98 -4.37 -8.10
C ALA A 51 3.03 -5.43 -8.45
N GLY A 52 2.96 -6.56 -7.75
CA GLY A 52 3.71 -7.76 -8.06
C GLY A 52 3.09 -8.56 -9.21
N GLY A 53 3.76 -9.65 -9.63
CA GLY A 53 3.26 -10.53 -10.70
C GLY A 53 3.37 -9.97 -12.11
N ARG A 54 4.10 -8.86 -12.30
CA ARG A 54 4.30 -8.18 -13.60
C ARG A 54 4.85 -9.11 -14.67
N GLY A 55 5.76 -10.02 -14.31
CA GLY A 55 6.32 -11.00 -15.24
C GLY A 55 5.26 -11.91 -15.85
N LYS A 56 4.38 -12.49 -15.01
CA LYS A 56 3.26 -13.33 -15.44
C LYS A 56 2.24 -12.56 -16.30
N ALA A 57 2.08 -11.26 -16.07
CA ALA A 57 1.19 -10.36 -16.83
C ALA A 57 1.83 -9.82 -18.13
N GLY A 58 3.04 -10.25 -18.49
CA GLY A 58 3.74 -9.77 -19.68
C GLY A 58 4.35 -8.38 -19.55
N GLY A 59 4.50 -7.87 -18.33
CA GLY A 59 5.13 -6.59 -18.01
C GLY A 59 6.65 -6.63 -17.91
N VAL A 60 7.29 -7.80 -18.14
CA VAL A 60 8.75 -7.97 -18.17
C VAL A 60 9.12 -8.66 -19.48
N LYS A 61 10.07 -8.09 -20.22
CA LYS A 61 10.56 -8.63 -21.49
C LYS A 61 12.09 -8.60 -21.57
N ILE A 62 12.71 -9.68 -22.06
CA ILE A 62 14.15 -9.77 -22.31
C ILE A 62 14.36 -9.57 -23.82
N LEU A 63 15.26 -8.69 -24.19
CA LEU A 63 15.42 -8.18 -25.56
C LEU A 63 16.90 -8.13 -25.93
N ASP A 64 17.22 -8.48 -27.16
CA ASP A 64 18.60 -8.58 -27.63
C ASP A 64 19.10 -7.27 -28.29
N THR A 65 18.19 -6.41 -28.74
CA THR A 65 18.56 -5.18 -29.47
C THR A 65 17.79 -3.95 -28.97
N ILE A 66 18.34 -2.77 -29.25
CA ILE A 66 17.69 -1.47 -28.99
C ILE A 66 16.39 -1.32 -29.80
N GLU A 67 16.33 -1.92 -31.00
CA GLU A 67 15.13 -1.84 -31.84
C GLU A 67 14.00 -2.69 -31.25
N GLU A 68 14.30 -3.90 -30.79
CA GLU A 68 13.36 -4.73 -30.04
C GLU A 68 12.91 -4.04 -28.75
N LEU A 69 13.84 -3.37 -28.03
CA LEU A 69 13.51 -2.57 -26.86
C LEU A 69 12.50 -1.46 -27.21
N ARG A 70 12.72 -0.73 -28.30
CA ARG A 70 11.80 0.34 -28.76
C ARG A 70 10.40 -0.22 -29.04
N ASN A 71 10.31 -1.35 -29.75
CA ASN A 71 9.05 -1.95 -30.14
C ASN A 71 8.31 -2.48 -28.90
N ALA A 72 8.98 -3.20 -28.02
CA ALA A 72 8.43 -3.70 -26.78
C ALA A 72 7.99 -2.56 -25.83
N ALA A 73 8.74 -1.47 -25.77
CA ALA A 73 8.38 -0.29 -24.96
C ALA A 73 7.12 0.39 -25.49
N LYS A 74 6.91 0.48 -26.83
CA LYS A 74 5.67 1.00 -27.42
C LYS A 74 4.46 0.14 -27.10
N GLU A 75 4.63 -1.19 -27.01
CA GLU A 75 3.56 -2.10 -26.64
C GLU A 75 3.17 -2.03 -25.16
N LEU A 76 4.15 -1.71 -24.28
CA LEU A 76 3.93 -1.67 -22.84
C LEU A 76 3.48 -0.30 -22.34
N MET A 77 3.98 0.80 -22.91
CA MET A 77 3.60 2.15 -22.50
C MET A 77 2.13 2.41 -22.78
N GLY A 78 1.37 2.82 -21.76
CA GLY A 78 -0.07 3.03 -21.83
C GLY A 78 -0.92 1.75 -21.75
N LYS A 79 -0.30 0.57 -21.73
CA LYS A 79 -1.03 -0.70 -21.58
C LYS A 79 -1.51 -0.87 -20.13
N THR A 80 -2.74 -1.35 -19.96
CA THR A 80 -3.24 -1.78 -18.66
C THR A 80 -2.75 -3.20 -18.36
N LEU A 81 -2.00 -3.36 -17.29
CA LEU A 81 -1.57 -4.66 -16.77
C LEU A 81 -2.50 -5.13 -15.68
N VAL A 82 -3.01 -6.36 -15.83
CA VAL A 82 -3.83 -7.04 -14.83
C VAL A 82 -2.96 -8.11 -14.15
N THR A 83 -2.78 -7.98 -12.86
CA THR A 83 -2.08 -8.96 -12.00
C THR A 83 -3.00 -9.38 -10.86
N HIS A 84 -2.62 -10.41 -10.10
CA HIS A 84 -3.39 -10.81 -8.90
C HIS A 84 -3.45 -9.70 -7.83
N GLN A 85 -2.54 -8.72 -7.86
CA GLN A 85 -2.50 -7.60 -6.91
C GLN A 85 -3.20 -6.33 -7.39
N THR A 86 -3.43 -6.16 -8.71
CA THR A 86 -4.10 -4.96 -9.26
C THR A 86 -5.61 -5.06 -9.26
N GLY A 87 -6.17 -6.25 -9.02
CA GLY A 87 -7.57 -6.52 -9.28
C GLY A 87 -7.90 -6.57 -10.80
N PRO A 88 -9.19 -6.78 -11.15
CA PRO A 88 -9.61 -6.96 -12.54
C PRO A 88 -9.48 -5.69 -13.41
N GLU A 89 -9.49 -4.51 -12.79
CA GLU A 89 -9.33 -3.23 -13.49
C GLU A 89 -7.92 -2.99 -13.99
N GLY A 90 -6.93 -3.63 -13.35
CA GLY A 90 -5.52 -3.50 -13.70
C GLY A 90 -4.94 -2.13 -13.36
N ARG A 91 -3.70 -1.89 -13.81
CA ARG A 91 -3.01 -0.59 -13.71
C ARG A 91 -2.39 -0.22 -15.04
N GLU A 92 -2.55 1.04 -15.45
CA GLU A 92 -1.95 1.58 -16.66
C GLU A 92 -0.44 1.79 -16.46
N VAL A 93 0.36 1.33 -17.42
CA VAL A 93 1.82 1.51 -17.41
C VAL A 93 2.16 2.91 -17.89
N LYS A 94 2.51 3.79 -16.97
CA LYS A 94 2.92 5.19 -17.25
C LYS A 94 4.42 5.40 -17.18
N ARG A 95 5.17 4.38 -16.79
CA ARG A 95 6.61 4.41 -16.57
C ARG A 95 7.25 3.08 -16.95
N LEU A 96 8.38 3.15 -17.62
CA LEU A 96 9.18 1.98 -17.99
C LEU A 96 10.56 2.06 -17.34
N TYR A 97 11.09 0.90 -17.02
CA TYR A 97 12.45 0.71 -16.53
C TYR A 97 13.15 -0.32 -17.40
N VAL A 98 14.37 -0.07 -17.79
CA VAL A 98 15.22 -1.02 -18.50
C VAL A 98 16.52 -1.17 -17.74
N GLU A 99 16.96 -2.41 -17.60
CA GLU A 99 18.20 -2.75 -16.91
C GLU A 99 19.03 -3.78 -17.66
N GLU A 100 20.26 -3.94 -17.23
CA GLU A 100 21.16 -4.99 -17.70
C GLU A 100 20.65 -6.37 -17.31
N SER A 101 20.81 -7.36 -18.21
CA SER A 101 20.50 -8.74 -17.88
C SER A 101 21.56 -9.34 -16.94
N SER A 102 21.10 -10.13 -15.99
CA SER A 102 21.96 -10.88 -15.05
C SER A 102 22.08 -12.34 -15.45
N ASN A 103 23.26 -12.93 -15.25
CA ASN A 103 23.54 -14.34 -15.53
C ASN A 103 23.15 -15.19 -14.30
N ILE A 104 21.87 -15.51 -14.18
CA ILE A 104 21.31 -16.15 -12.99
C ILE A 104 21.78 -17.59 -12.85
N ASP A 105 22.25 -17.95 -11.66
CA ASP A 105 22.53 -19.33 -11.23
C ASP A 105 21.43 -19.84 -10.30
N LYS A 106 21.08 -19.04 -9.26
CA LYS A 106 20.02 -19.37 -8.29
C LYS A 106 19.18 -18.14 -7.97
N GLU A 107 17.91 -18.40 -7.64
CA GLU A 107 16.97 -17.39 -7.19
C GLU A 107 16.54 -17.67 -5.75
N PHE A 108 16.47 -16.63 -4.93
CA PHE A 108 16.08 -16.66 -3.54
C PHE A 108 15.00 -15.63 -3.25
N TYR A 109 14.28 -15.84 -2.17
CA TYR A 109 13.39 -14.84 -1.58
C TYR A 109 14.03 -14.24 -0.32
N LEU A 110 13.92 -12.94 -0.16
CA LEU A 110 14.33 -12.23 1.03
C LEU A 110 13.38 -11.08 1.30
N SER A 111 12.83 -11.01 2.52
CA SER A 111 12.10 -9.83 2.96
C SER A 111 12.49 -9.41 4.36
N CYS A 112 12.26 -8.12 4.66
CA CYS A 112 12.43 -7.52 5.97
C CYS A 112 11.16 -6.72 6.27
N LEU A 113 10.51 -6.96 7.41
CA LEU A 113 9.23 -6.34 7.75
C LEU A 113 9.06 -6.15 9.27
N VAL A 114 8.10 -5.31 9.65
CA VAL A 114 7.71 -5.13 11.06
C VAL A 114 6.79 -6.28 11.48
N ASP A 115 7.26 -7.12 12.40
CA ASP A 115 6.42 -8.12 13.07
C ASP A 115 5.71 -7.50 14.28
N ARG A 116 4.48 -7.09 14.10
CA ARG A 116 3.67 -6.43 15.13
C ARG A 116 3.37 -7.34 16.32
N ALA A 117 3.24 -8.65 16.09
CA ALA A 117 2.91 -9.61 17.14
C ALA A 117 4.02 -9.74 18.17
N SER A 118 5.29 -9.68 17.74
CA SER A 118 6.44 -9.74 18.65
C SER A 118 7.11 -8.39 18.91
N SER A 119 6.65 -7.30 18.26
CA SER A 119 7.27 -5.98 18.30
C SER A 119 8.75 -6.01 17.90
N LYS A 120 9.08 -6.79 16.86
CA LYS A 120 10.42 -6.98 16.32
C LYS A 120 10.45 -6.75 14.81
N ILE A 121 11.65 -6.66 14.27
CA ILE A 121 11.87 -6.75 12.83
C ILE A 121 12.03 -8.22 12.49
N ALA A 122 11.31 -8.69 11.48
CA ALA A 122 11.42 -10.05 10.97
C ALA A 122 12.08 -10.05 9.58
N PHE A 123 13.09 -10.88 9.42
CA PHE A 123 13.59 -11.30 8.12
C PHE A 123 12.97 -12.63 7.75
N ILE A 124 12.43 -12.73 6.54
CA ILE A 124 11.93 -13.97 5.95
C ILE A 124 12.82 -14.30 4.77
N SER A 125 13.38 -15.50 4.76
CA SER A 125 14.25 -15.98 3.69
C SER A 125 13.81 -17.35 3.20
N SER A 126 13.95 -17.61 1.87
CA SER A 126 13.64 -18.88 1.23
C SER A 126 14.58 -19.15 0.06
N ASP A 127 14.86 -20.44 -0.19
CA ASP A 127 15.56 -20.90 -1.38
C ASP A 127 14.63 -20.98 -2.62
N GLN A 128 13.39 -20.51 -2.49
CA GLN A 128 12.37 -20.47 -3.54
C GLN A 128 12.13 -19.02 -3.96
N GLY A 129 13.01 -18.48 -4.82
CA GLY A 129 12.86 -17.14 -5.38
C GLY A 129 11.98 -17.09 -6.63
N GLY A 130 11.50 -15.90 -6.98
CA GLY A 130 10.66 -15.68 -8.16
C GLY A 130 9.23 -16.25 -8.06
N MET A 131 8.84 -16.76 -6.89
CA MET A 131 7.53 -17.33 -6.59
C MET A 131 6.78 -16.48 -5.56
N ASP A 132 5.47 -16.68 -5.48
CA ASP A 132 4.64 -16.08 -4.43
C ASP A 132 4.97 -16.78 -3.09
N ILE A 133 5.45 -16.03 -2.11
CA ILE A 133 5.94 -16.58 -0.84
C ILE A 133 4.82 -17.22 -0.01
N GLU A 134 3.58 -16.75 -0.17
CA GLU A 134 2.40 -17.31 0.46
C GLU A 134 2.12 -18.74 -0.02
N ASP A 135 2.35 -19.00 -1.30
CA ASP A 135 2.23 -20.34 -1.87
C ASP A 135 3.32 -21.26 -1.31
N VAL A 136 4.56 -20.74 -1.16
CA VAL A 136 5.65 -21.48 -0.55
C VAL A 136 5.35 -21.79 0.92
N ALA A 137 4.83 -20.79 1.67
CA ALA A 137 4.45 -20.96 3.08
C ALA A 137 3.35 -22.02 3.27
N SER A 138 2.42 -22.10 2.35
CA SER A 138 1.30 -23.05 2.41
C SER A 138 1.71 -24.47 2.02
N ASN A 139 2.57 -24.61 1.00
CA ASN A 139 2.89 -25.91 0.40
C ASN A 139 4.20 -26.52 0.92
N SER A 140 5.15 -25.70 1.38
CA SER A 140 6.51 -26.11 1.76
C SER A 140 7.07 -25.20 2.86
N PRO A 141 6.44 -25.13 4.05
CA PRO A 141 6.84 -24.22 5.14
C PRO A 141 8.28 -24.43 5.63
N GLU A 142 8.82 -25.65 5.46
CA GLU A 142 10.23 -25.98 5.77
C GLU A 142 11.24 -25.24 4.88
N LYS A 143 10.79 -24.69 3.77
CA LYS A 143 11.58 -23.85 2.84
C LYS A 143 11.65 -22.39 3.25
N ILE A 144 11.13 -22.03 4.42
CA ILE A 144 11.11 -20.66 4.92
C ILE A 144 11.82 -20.61 6.27
N ILE A 145 12.73 -19.65 6.40
CA ILE A 145 13.33 -19.27 7.68
C ILE A 145 12.83 -17.88 8.06
N THR A 146 12.33 -17.73 9.29
CA THR A 146 11.99 -16.44 9.87
C THR A 146 12.91 -16.13 11.05
N THR A 147 13.72 -15.09 10.90
CA THR A 147 14.64 -14.61 11.95
C THR A 147 14.14 -13.26 12.47
N LYS A 148 13.96 -13.17 13.79
CA LYS A 148 13.47 -11.95 14.47
C LYS A 148 14.62 -11.20 15.12
N VAL A 149 14.73 -9.92 14.81
CA VAL A 149 15.76 -9.00 15.30
C VAL A 149 15.11 -7.97 16.20
N ASP A 150 15.70 -7.70 17.35
CA ASP A 150 15.21 -6.67 18.26
C ASP A 150 15.55 -5.28 17.71
N ILE A 151 14.54 -4.41 17.65
CA ILE A 151 14.65 -3.06 17.08
C ILE A 151 15.65 -2.16 17.82
N ASN A 152 15.92 -2.44 19.09
CA ASN A 152 16.85 -1.66 19.91
C ASN A 152 18.32 -2.06 19.73
N ASN A 153 18.59 -3.10 18.96
CA ASN A 153 19.93 -3.64 18.75
C ASN A 153 20.34 -3.53 17.27
N GLU A 154 21.63 -3.41 17.03
CA GLU A 154 22.17 -3.68 15.70
C GLU A 154 22.01 -5.17 15.38
N ILE A 155 21.70 -5.49 14.11
CA ILE A 155 21.65 -6.89 13.68
C ILE A 155 23.01 -7.56 13.85
N SER A 156 23.05 -8.66 14.58
CA SER A 156 24.27 -9.41 14.87
C SER A 156 24.71 -10.30 13.70
N ASN A 157 25.99 -10.66 13.66
CA ASN A 157 26.46 -11.64 12.66
C ASN A 157 25.74 -12.99 12.76
N LYS A 158 25.39 -13.42 13.98
CA LYS A 158 24.66 -14.69 14.19
C LYS A 158 23.28 -14.65 13.57
N GLU A 159 22.53 -13.55 13.71
CA GLU A 159 21.23 -13.37 13.07
C GLU A 159 21.36 -13.32 11.54
N CYS A 160 22.37 -12.60 11.02
CA CYS A 160 22.66 -12.60 9.58
C CYS A 160 22.97 -14.01 9.07
N GLU A 161 23.76 -14.80 9.78
CA GLU A 161 24.09 -16.19 9.41
C GLU A 161 22.85 -17.09 9.40
N GLU A 162 21.93 -16.91 10.35
CA GLU A 162 20.68 -17.66 10.38
C GLU A 162 19.77 -17.29 9.19
N ILE A 163 19.67 -16.01 8.83
CA ILE A 163 18.90 -15.54 7.68
C ILE A 163 19.40 -16.17 6.37
N VAL A 164 20.73 -16.16 6.16
CA VAL A 164 21.32 -16.63 4.88
C VAL A 164 21.52 -18.13 4.82
N LYS A 165 21.30 -18.86 5.91
CA LYS A 165 21.55 -20.31 6.03
C LYS A 165 20.82 -21.11 4.96
N ILE A 166 19.57 -20.78 4.67
CA ILE A 166 18.74 -21.51 3.70
C ILE A 166 19.26 -21.37 2.27
N PHE A 167 20.04 -20.33 1.95
CA PHE A 167 20.56 -20.11 0.59
C PHE A 167 21.69 -21.07 0.21
N ASN A 168 22.27 -21.77 1.18
CA ASN A 168 23.37 -22.74 0.99
C ASN A 168 24.49 -22.19 0.09
N LEU A 169 25.09 -21.07 0.52
CA LEU A 169 26.11 -20.31 -0.21
C LEU A 169 27.53 -20.75 0.14
N SER A 170 28.47 -20.57 -0.80
CA SER A 170 29.92 -20.68 -0.53
C SER A 170 30.35 -19.57 0.46
N ASP A 171 31.48 -19.76 1.14
CA ASP A 171 31.94 -18.82 2.18
C ASP A 171 32.17 -17.40 1.63
N SER A 172 32.64 -17.27 0.38
CA SER A 172 32.84 -15.97 -0.28
C SER A 172 31.52 -15.24 -0.53
N VAL A 173 30.53 -15.95 -1.04
CA VAL A 173 29.20 -15.45 -1.35
C VAL A 173 28.39 -15.21 -0.06
N LYS A 174 28.55 -16.05 0.96
CA LYS A 174 27.93 -15.88 2.27
C LYS A 174 28.31 -14.53 2.91
N LYS A 175 29.57 -14.12 2.78
CA LYS A 175 30.00 -12.79 3.28
C LYS A 175 29.30 -11.66 2.55
N GLN A 176 29.09 -11.76 1.24
CA GLN A 176 28.32 -10.76 0.48
C GLN A 176 26.86 -10.71 0.94
N ALA A 177 26.24 -11.89 1.13
CA ALA A 177 24.86 -11.97 1.62
C ALA A 177 24.70 -11.37 3.02
N ILE A 178 25.63 -11.65 3.95
CA ILE A 178 25.64 -11.04 5.29
C ILE A 178 25.78 -9.51 5.20
N SER A 179 26.65 -9.01 4.34
CA SER A 179 26.78 -7.57 4.11
C SER A 179 25.48 -6.95 3.60
N LEU A 180 24.82 -7.61 2.67
CA LEU A 180 23.52 -7.20 2.13
C LEU A 180 22.44 -7.16 3.24
N ILE A 181 22.35 -8.19 4.08
CA ILE A 181 21.38 -8.22 5.20
C ILE A 181 21.57 -7.00 6.10
N LYS A 182 22.83 -6.68 6.45
CA LYS A 182 23.15 -5.48 7.26
C LYS A 182 22.73 -4.19 6.54
N SER A 183 22.98 -4.09 5.25
CA SER A 183 22.59 -2.93 4.44
C SER A 183 21.07 -2.75 4.39
N ILE A 184 20.31 -3.84 4.20
CA ILE A 184 18.84 -3.83 4.22
C ILE A 184 18.33 -3.42 5.60
N TYR A 185 18.89 -3.96 6.68
CA TYR A 185 18.52 -3.61 8.05
C TYR A 185 18.75 -2.12 8.34
N GLN A 186 19.94 -1.59 7.98
CA GLN A 186 20.27 -0.17 8.13
C GLN A 186 19.32 0.72 7.33
N MET A 187 19.06 0.35 6.07
CA MET A 187 18.07 1.05 5.25
C MET A 187 16.70 1.04 5.91
N PHE A 188 16.24 -0.13 6.33
CA PHE A 188 14.93 -0.33 6.95
C PHE A 188 14.72 0.59 8.15
N ILE A 189 15.69 0.64 9.07
CA ILE A 189 15.63 1.49 10.27
C ILE A 189 15.74 2.97 9.91
N ASN A 190 16.71 3.34 9.07
CA ASN A 190 17.01 4.75 8.80
C ASN A 190 15.98 5.45 7.91
N THR A 191 15.13 4.70 7.23
CA THR A 191 14.10 5.25 6.33
C THR A 191 12.68 5.01 6.82
N ASP A 192 12.51 4.44 8.02
CA ASP A 192 11.20 4.01 8.54
C ASP A 192 10.43 3.14 7.53
N ALA A 193 11.13 2.19 6.92
CA ALA A 193 10.46 1.24 6.04
C ALA A 193 9.58 0.28 6.86
N ASN A 194 8.41 -0.05 6.34
CA ASN A 194 7.52 -1.07 6.90
C ASN A 194 7.80 -2.45 6.34
N MET A 195 8.28 -2.47 5.09
CA MET A 195 8.56 -3.70 4.35
C MET A 195 9.57 -3.42 3.24
N VAL A 196 10.53 -4.32 3.15
CA VAL A 196 11.47 -4.46 2.02
C VAL A 196 11.35 -5.89 1.56
N GLU A 197 11.04 -6.10 0.30
CA GLU A 197 10.99 -7.42 -0.33
C GLU A 197 11.92 -7.43 -1.53
N VAL A 198 12.76 -8.45 -1.61
CA VAL A 198 13.64 -8.73 -2.75
C VAL A 198 13.25 -10.10 -3.29
N ASN A 199 12.58 -10.12 -4.44
CA ASN A 199 12.04 -11.34 -5.04
C ASN A 199 12.06 -11.29 -6.58
N PRO A 200 13.11 -11.89 -7.21
CA PRO A 200 14.16 -12.66 -6.57
C PRO A 200 15.37 -11.81 -6.11
N LEU A 201 15.99 -12.28 -5.04
CA LEU A 201 17.40 -12.10 -4.76
C LEU A 201 18.15 -13.18 -5.53
N ILE A 202 19.19 -12.83 -6.29
CA ILE A 202 19.86 -13.81 -7.14
C ILE A 202 21.32 -14.03 -6.75
N LEU A 203 21.79 -15.27 -6.96
CA LEU A 203 23.19 -15.60 -7.13
C LEU A 203 23.47 -15.66 -8.63
N THR A 204 24.48 -14.92 -9.09
CA THR A 204 24.92 -15.01 -10.48
C THR A 204 25.99 -16.08 -10.65
N LYS A 205 26.23 -16.52 -11.92
CA LYS A 205 27.32 -17.45 -12.26
C LYS A 205 28.70 -16.87 -11.97
N GLU A 206 28.80 -15.55 -11.82
CA GLU A 206 30.00 -14.81 -11.41
C GLU A 206 30.14 -14.69 -9.88
N GLU A 207 29.40 -15.51 -9.13
CA GLU A 207 29.39 -15.54 -7.67
C GLU A 207 29.05 -14.17 -6.99
N LYS A 208 28.11 -13.41 -7.58
CA LYS A 208 27.61 -12.17 -7.00
C LYS A 208 26.20 -12.34 -6.47
N ILE A 209 25.90 -11.72 -5.33
CA ILE A 209 24.54 -11.59 -4.77
C ILE A 209 23.98 -10.24 -5.25
N ILE A 210 22.83 -10.29 -5.96
CA ILE A 210 22.22 -9.12 -6.60
C ILE A 210 20.72 -9.06 -6.26
N CYS A 211 20.22 -7.89 -5.88
CA CYS A 211 18.79 -7.61 -5.73
C CYS A 211 18.19 -7.35 -7.13
N LEU A 212 17.54 -8.37 -7.72
CA LEU A 212 17.06 -8.31 -9.10
C LEU A 212 15.68 -7.66 -9.22
N ASP A 213 14.81 -7.89 -8.28
CA ASP A 213 13.54 -7.16 -8.14
C ASP A 213 13.34 -6.77 -6.69
N ALA A 214 12.86 -5.55 -6.46
CA ALA A 214 12.71 -5.01 -5.13
C ALA A 214 11.42 -4.21 -4.97
N LYS A 215 10.74 -4.44 -3.86
CA LYS A 215 9.55 -3.69 -3.42
C LYS A 215 9.83 -3.11 -2.05
N VAL A 216 9.58 -1.82 -1.89
CA VAL A 216 9.77 -1.13 -0.61
C VAL A 216 8.51 -0.34 -0.28
N ASN A 217 8.08 -0.46 0.97
CA ASN A 217 7.02 0.33 1.56
C ASN A 217 7.56 1.08 2.79
N PHE A 218 7.22 2.36 2.89
CA PHE A 218 7.59 3.22 4.02
C PHE A 218 6.39 3.52 4.91
N ASP A 219 6.64 3.75 6.19
CA ASP A 219 5.61 4.20 7.12
C ASP A 219 5.16 5.62 6.76
N SER A 220 3.90 5.75 6.35
CA SER A 220 3.33 7.04 5.97
C SER A 220 3.31 8.03 7.15
N ASN A 221 3.26 7.54 8.39
CA ASN A 221 3.30 8.39 9.58
C ASN A 221 4.69 8.99 9.86
N ALA A 222 5.74 8.42 9.27
CA ALA A 222 7.12 8.89 9.43
C ALA A 222 7.61 9.80 8.30
N LEU A 223 6.85 9.94 7.21
CA LEU A 223 7.26 10.67 6.02
C LEU A 223 7.60 12.15 6.28
N PHE A 224 7.04 12.75 7.32
CA PHE A 224 7.35 14.14 7.69
C PHE A 224 8.85 14.37 7.99
N ARG A 225 9.59 13.32 8.34
CA ARG A 225 11.04 13.37 8.61
C ARG A 225 11.90 12.82 7.47
N HIS A 226 11.28 12.40 6.35
CA HIS A 226 11.94 11.83 5.16
C HIS A 226 11.51 12.55 3.88
N PRO A 227 11.85 13.86 3.70
CA PRO A 227 11.46 14.61 2.51
C PRO A 227 11.98 13.98 1.21
N GLU A 228 13.18 13.37 1.23
CA GLU A 228 13.78 12.67 0.10
C GLU A 228 13.00 11.40 -0.31
N ILE A 229 12.28 10.78 0.63
CA ILE A 229 11.39 9.64 0.34
C ILE A 229 10.05 10.15 -0.22
N VAL A 230 9.54 11.28 0.32
CA VAL A 230 8.30 11.90 -0.19
C VAL A 230 8.43 12.27 -1.66
N GLU A 231 9.61 12.71 -2.13
CA GLU A 231 9.88 13.01 -3.54
C GLU A 231 9.74 11.80 -4.48
N LEU A 232 9.82 10.57 -3.93
CA LEU A 232 9.64 9.33 -4.70
C LEU A 232 8.17 8.95 -4.91
N ARG A 233 7.23 9.66 -4.28
CA ARG A 233 5.80 9.36 -4.34
C ARG A 233 5.26 9.52 -5.74
N ASP A 234 4.48 8.54 -6.19
CA ASP A 234 3.75 8.61 -7.46
C ASP A 234 2.25 8.59 -7.21
N LEU A 235 1.63 9.76 -7.29
CA LEU A 235 0.18 9.93 -7.07
C LEU A 235 -0.67 9.20 -8.12
N ASN A 236 -0.12 8.86 -9.29
CA ASN A 236 -0.87 8.09 -10.30
C ASN A 236 -1.07 6.62 -9.92
N GLU A 237 -0.30 6.13 -8.95
CA GLU A 237 -0.39 4.76 -8.43
C GLU A 237 -1.27 4.64 -7.18
N GLU A 238 -1.68 5.76 -6.60
CA GLU A 238 -2.55 5.79 -5.41
C GLU A 238 -4.04 5.89 -5.81
N ASP A 239 -4.94 5.57 -4.89
CA ASP A 239 -6.36 5.76 -5.14
C ASP A 239 -6.70 7.27 -5.16
N PRO A 240 -7.34 7.78 -6.22
CA PRO A 240 -7.68 9.21 -6.31
C PRO A 240 -8.53 9.72 -5.15
N THR A 241 -9.37 8.85 -4.58
CA THR A 241 -10.24 9.17 -3.44
C THR A 241 -9.43 9.33 -2.15
N GLU A 242 -8.42 8.46 -1.95
CA GLU A 242 -7.49 8.57 -0.82
C GLU A 242 -6.62 9.83 -0.92
N ILE A 243 -6.17 10.17 -2.14
CA ILE A 243 -5.45 11.42 -2.40
C ILE A 243 -6.33 12.63 -2.06
N GLU A 244 -7.59 12.64 -2.50
CA GLU A 244 -8.51 13.74 -2.20
C GLU A 244 -8.76 13.85 -0.71
N ALA A 245 -8.96 12.74 0.00
CA ALA A 245 -9.14 12.71 1.45
C ALA A 245 -7.93 13.30 2.20
N SER A 246 -6.73 13.01 1.74
CA SER A 246 -5.50 13.51 2.34
C SER A 246 -5.36 15.04 2.28
N LYS A 247 -5.92 15.69 1.26
CA LYS A 247 -5.94 17.17 1.14
C LYS A 247 -6.78 17.84 2.21
N HIS A 248 -7.75 17.11 2.77
CA HIS A 248 -8.64 17.55 3.85
C HIS A 248 -8.24 17.02 5.22
N ASP A 249 -7.05 16.41 5.32
CA ASP A 249 -6.56 15.79 6.56
C ASP A 249 -7.57 14.77 7.13
N LEU A 250 -8.10 13.93 6.24
CA LEU A 250 -9.01 12.82 6.55
C LEU A 250 -8.26 11.49 6.40
N ALA A 251 -8.39 10.62 7.41
CA ALA A 251 -7.93 9.24 7.30
C ALA A 251 -9.00 8.42 6.55
N TYR A 252 -8.76 8.13 5.28
CA TYR A 252 -9.66 7.40 4.40
C TYR A 252 -8.97 6.20 3.76
N ILE A 253 -9.68 5.07 3.72
CA ILE A 253 -9.26 3.88 2.98
C ILE A 253 -10.48 3.37 2.22
N LYS A 254 -10.35 3.21 0.91
CA LYS A 254 -11.41 2.63 0.07
C LYS A 254 -11.52 1.12 0.29
N LEU A 255 -12.77 0.63 0.36
CA LEU A 255 -13.13 -0.79 0.45
C LEU A 255 -14.19 -1.14 -0.60
N ASP A 256 -14.50 -2.43 -0.75
CA ASP A 256 -15.37 -2.91 -1.84
C ASP A 256 -16.86 -3.02 -1.47
N GLY A 257 -17.27 -2.47 -0.33
CA GLY A 257 -18.63 -2.57 0.15
C GLY A 257 -19.62 -1.57 -0.42
N SER A 258 -20.82 -1.54 0.19
CA SER A 258 -21.94 -0.69 -0.26
C SER A 258 -22.43 0.31 0.82
N ILE A 259 -21.91 0.26 2.03
CA ILE A 259 -22.26 1.19 3.11
C ILE A 259 -21.08 2.11 3.36
N GLY A 260 -21.25 3.39 3.04
CA GLY A 260 -20.30 4.43 3.38
C GLY A 260 -20.26 4.67 4.88
N CYS A 261 -19.06 4.83 5.45
CA CYS A 261 -18.84 5.03 6.88
C CYS A 261 -18.19 6.39 7.13
N MET A 262 -18.74 7.20 8.05
CA MET A 262 -18.11 8.41 8.57
C MET A 262 -18.12 8.36 10.09
N VAL A 263 -16.94 8.39 10.70
CA VAL A 263 -16.76 8.17 12.13
C VAL A 263 -15.73 9.14 12.70
N ASN A 264 -15.79 9.47 13.97
CA ASN A 264 -14.73 10.20 14.66
C ASN A 264 -13.98 9.26 15.62
N GLY A 265 -12.80 8.84 15.19
CA GLY A 265 -11.90 7.96 15.91
C GLY A 265 -11.76 6.57 15.27
N ALA A 266 -10.52 6.17 15.03
CA ALA A 266 -10.18 4.95 14.29
C ALA A 266 -10.74 3.67 14.92
N GLY A 267 -10.72 3.56 16.27
CA GLY A 267 -11.31 2.41 16.97
C GLY A 267 -12.82 2.29 16.78
N LEU A 268 -13.52 3.44 16.80
CA LEU A 268 -14.96 3.49 16.54
C LEU A 268 -15.27 3.17 15.07
N ALA A 269 -14.41 3.58 14.14
CA ALA A 269 -14.54 3.25 12.73
C ALA A 269 -14.41 1.74 12.50
N MET A 270 -13.42 1.09 13.09
CA MET A 270 -13.28 -0.38 13.02
C MET A 270 -14.50 -1.09 13.59
N ALA A 271 -14.97 -0.72 14.79
CA ALA A 271 -16.17 -1.29 15.38
C ALA A 271 -17.44 -1.08 14.52
N THR A 272 -17.53 0.08 13.82
CA THR A 272 -18.64 0.37 12.90
C THR A 272 -18.59 -0.55 11.67
N MET A 273 -17.41 -0.79 11.12
CA MET A 273 -17.25 -1.71 10.00
C MET A 273 -17.56 -3.15 10.41
N ASP A 274 -17.12 -3.58 11.59
CA ASP A 274 -17.36 -4.94 12.09
C ASP A 274 -18.85 -5.21 12.29
N ILE A 275 -19.61 -4.26 12.87
CA ILE A 275 -21.05 -4.46 13.07
C ILE A 275 -21.81 -4.45 11.74
N ILE A 276 -21.41 -3.66 10.75
CA ILE A 276 -21.98 -3.71 9.39
C ILE A 276 -21.82 -5.13 8.81
N LYS A 277 -20.63 -5.72 8.95
CA LYS A 277 -20.38 -7.10 8.51
C LYS A 277 -21.22 -8.11 9.25
N LEU A 278 -21.38 -7.94 10.56
CA LEU A 278 -22.23 -8.81 11.39
C LEU A 278 -23.69 -8.83 10.89
N TYR A 279 -24.18 -7.71 10.34
CA TYR A 279 -25.50 -7.60 9.72
C TYR A 279 -25.53 -8.02 8.24
N GLY A 280 -24.47 -8.63 7.73
CA GLY A 280 -24.39 -9.25 6.40
C GLY A 280 -24.20 -8.29 5.24
N LYS A 281 -23.63 -7.11 5.49
CA LYS A 281 -23.23 -6.14 4.46
C LYS A 281 -21.76 -5.79 4.61
N GLU A 282 -21.19 -5.20 3.57
CA GLU A 282 -19.78 -4.79 3.54
C GLU A 282 -19.65 -3.26 3.60
N PRO A 283 -18.71 -2.71 4.40
CA PRO A 283 -18.39 -1.30 4.41
C PRO A 283 -17.68 -0.89 3.11
N ALA A 284 -18.04 0.27 2.58
CA ALA A 284 -17.45 0.82 1.36
C ALA A 284 -16.12 1.56 1.63
N ASN A 285 -15.88 1.95 2.87
CA ASN A 285 -14.68 2.67 3.27
C ASN A 285 -14.45 2.62 4.79
N PHE A 286 -13.19 2.79 5.17
CA PHE A 286 -12.82 3.34 6.48
C PHE A 286 -12.74 4.86 6.34
N LEU A 287 -13.31 5.63 7.27
CA LEU A 287 -13.12 7.07 7.33
C LEU A 287 -13.21 7.57 8.77
N ASP A 288 -12.12 8.17 9.22
CA ASP A 288 -12.03 8.88 10.49
C ASP A 288 -11.85 10.37 10.24
N VAL A 289 -12.85 11.17 10.65
CA VAL A 289 -12.81 12.63 10.54
C VAL A 289 -11.98 13.30 11.65
N GLY A 290 -11.51 12.51 12.62
CA GLY A 290 -10.75 12.98 13.78
C GLY A 290 -11.60 13.69 14.84
N GLY A 291 -10.95 14.01 15.97
CA GLY A 291 -11.60 14.63 17.13
C GLY A 291 -11.88 16.13 17.00
N GLY A 292 -11.46 16.78 15.90
CA GLY A 292 -11.61 18.23 15.65
C GLY A 292 -12.30 18.54 14.32
N ALA A 293 -13.24 17.68 13.84
CA ALA A 293 -13.85 17.85 12.54
C ALA A 293 -14.67 19.15 12.44
N SER A 294 -14.24 20.02 11.52
CA SER A 294 -15.02 21.21 11.15
C SER A 294 -16.14 20.84 10.17
N LYS A 295 -17.06 21.78 9.92
CA LYS A 295 -18.10 21.64 8.89
C LYS A 295 -17.49 21.30 7.52
N GLU A 296 -16.36 21.91 7.17
CA GLU A 296 -15.67 21.71 5.91
C GLU A 296 -15.14 20.27 5.79
N LYS A 297 -14.54 19.72 6.87
CA LYS A 297 -14.09 18.33 6.91
C LYS A 297 -15.27 17.36 6.77
N VAL A 298 -16.40 17.60 7.44
CA VAL A 298 -17.61 16.78 7.33
C VAL A 298 -18.16 16.82 5.90
N SER A 299 -18.22 18.01 5.29
CA SER A 299 -18.68 18.19 3.90
C SER A 299 -17.76 17.45 2.92
N ALA A 300 -16.44 17.59 3.07
CA ALA A 300 -15.46 16.87 2.26
C ALA A 300 -15.61 15.35 2.42
N ALA A 301 -15.74 14.85 3.65
CA ALA A 301 -15.92 13.45 3.95
C ALA A 301 -17.17 12.86 3.25
N LEU A 302 -18.31 13.53 3.34
CA LEU A 302 -19.54 13.09 2.67
C LEU A 302 -19.41 13.12 1.15
N LYS A 303 -18.77 14.16 0.56
CA LYS A 303 -18.50 14.24 -0.89
C LYS A 303 -17.62 13.09 -1.36
N ILE A 304 -16.58 12.77 -0.59
CA ILE A 304 -15.67 11.65 -0.88
C ILE A 304 -16.41 10.32 -0.85
N ILE A 305 -17.20 10.04 0.20
CA ILE A 305 -18.00 8.81 0.29
C ILE A 305 -18.96 8.70 -0.89
N LEU A 306 -19.66 9.78 -1.25
CA LEU A 306 -20.65 9.79 -2.33
C LEU A 306 -20.04 9.75 -3.72
N SER A 307 -18.74 10.00 -3.88
CA SER A 307 -18.04 9.82 -5.15
C SER A 307 -17.92 8.35 -5.56
N ASP A 308 -18.00 7.43 -4.60
CA ASP A 308 -18.05 5.99 -4.87
C ASP A 308 -19.46 5.56 -5.28
N LYS A 309 -19.60 5.14 -6.54
CA LYS A 309 -20.87 4.68 -7.13
C LYS A 309 -21.43 3.42 -6.49
N ASN A 310 -20.62 2.66 -5.76
CA ASN A 310 -21.04 1.46 -5.04
C ASN A 310 -21.79 1.79 -3.74
N VAL A 311 -21.65 3.00 -3.22
CA VAL A 311 -22.30 3.43 -1.99
C VAL A 311 -23.81 3.57 -2.18
N LYS A 312 -24.56 2.75 -1.47
CA LYS A 312 -26.04 2.71 -1.46
C LYS A 312 -26.66 3.36 -0.23
N GLY A 313 -25.88 3.61 0.79
CA GLY A 313 -26.29 4.29 2.02
C GLY A 313 -25.08 4.66 2.86
N ILE A 314 -25.26 5.62 3.77
CA ILE A 314 -24.19 6.15 4.62
C ILE A 314 -24.56 5.98 6.08
N LEU A 315 -23.63 5.46 6.87
CA LEU A 315 -23.69 5.40 8.33
C LEU A 315 -22.71 6.42 8.93
N VAL A 316 -23.25 7.44 9.57
CA VAL A 316 -22.50 8.40 10.38
C VAL A 316 -22.58 7.96 11.83
N ASN A 317 -21.46 7.62 12.43
CA ASN A 317 -21.37 7.15 13.81
C ASN A 317 -20.41 8.00 14.61
N ILE A 318 -20.96 8.86 15.48
CA ILE A 318 -20.22 9.87 16.21
C ILE A 318 -20.28 9.61 17.71
N PHE A 319 -19.12 9.65 18.36
CA PHE A 319 -19.01 9.68 19.81
C PHE A 319 -18.41 11.04 20.25
N GLY A 320 -19.24 11.88 20.84
CA GLY A 320 -18.85 13.17 21.38
C GLY A 320 -18.00 13.00 22.64
N GLY A 321 -16.74 13.39 22.52
CA GLY A 321 -15.82 13.54 23.65
C GLY A 321 -15.46 15.02 23.81
N ILE A 322 -14.25 15.40 23.42
CA ILE A 322 -13.82 16.79 23.28
C ILE A 322 -14.69 17.50 22.22
N MET A 323 -14.98 16.80 21.13
CA MET A 323 -15.94 17.27 20.14
C MET A 323 -17.38 17.04 20.60
N ARG A 324 -18.23 18.04 20.39
CA ARG A 324 -19.63 18.04 20.78
C ARG A 324 -20.51 17.52 19.66
N CYS A 325 -21.49 16.68 19.99
CA CYS A 325 -22.43 16.10 19.02
C CYS A 325 -23.31 17.14 18.33
N ASP A 326 -23.70 18.25 19.00
CA ASP A 326 -24.48 19.30 18.40
C ASP A 326 -23.73 20.01 17.26
N VAL A 327 -22.43 20.27 17.41
CA VAL A 327 -21.59 20.89 16.38
C VAL A 327 -21.47 19.96 15.15
N LEU A 328 -21.25 18.66 15.40
CA LEU A 328 -21.17 17.67 14.32
C LEU A 328 -22.52 17.47 13.62
N ALA A 329 -23.61 17.36 14.39
CA ALA A 329 -24.94 17.24 13.82
C ALA A 329 -25.27 18.43 12.89
N GLN A 330 -24.94 19.66 13.31
CA GLN A 330 -25.09 20.83 12.46
C GLN A 330 -24.23 20.74 11.20
N GLY A 331 -22.96 20.29 11.32
CA GLY A 331 -22.06 20.06 10.18
C GLY A 331 -22.61 19.03 9.19
N VAL A 332 -23.16 17.92 9.68
CA VAL A 332 -23.80 16.88 8.86
C VAL A 332 -25.04 17.43 8.13
N VAL A 333 -25.90 18.16 8.84
CA VAL A 333 -27.12 18.76 8.26
C VAL A 333 -26.77 19.78 7.17
N ASP A 334 -25.80 20.65 7.43
CA ASP A 334 -25.37 21.67 6.49
C ASP A 334 -24.75 21.06 5.25
N ALA A 335 -23.86 20.08 5.44
CA ALA A 335 -23.25 19.34 4.34
C ALA A 335 -24.28 18.53 3.52
N ALA A 336 -25.21 17.87 4.20
CA ALA A 336 -26.27 17.11 3.54
C ALA A 336 -27.18 17.97 2.67
N LYS A 337 -27.51 19.20 3.13
CA LYS A 337 -28.25 20.19 2.35
C LYS A 337 -27.47 20.70 1.14
N GLU A 338 -26.20 21.00 1.33
CA GLU A 338 -25.32 21.50 0.26
C GLU A 338 -25.11 20.46 -0.87
N ILE A 339 -24.93 19.19 -0.50
CA ILE A 339 -24.59 18.10 -1.44
C ILE A 339 -25.84 17.50 -2.07
N ASN A 340 -27.03 17.70 -1.48
CA ASN A 340 -28.28 17.07 -1.89
C ASN A 340 -28.18 15.53 -1.91
N ILE A 341 -27.93 14.93 -0.72
CA ILE A 341 -27.69 13.49 -0.56
C ILE A 341 -28.90 12.69 -1.06
N SER A 342 -28.66 11.77 -2.01
CA SER A 342 -29.69 10.94 -2.64
C SER A 342 -29.84 9.54 -2.04
N VAL A 343 -28.89 9.13 -1.19
CA VAL A 343 -28.89 7.82 -0.52
C VAL A 343 -29.37 7.91 0.92
N PRO A 344 -29.89 6.83 1.52
CA PRO A 344 -30.24 6.80 2.94
C PRO A 344 -29.05 7.22 3.82
N LEU A 345 -29.31 8.09 4.80
CA LEU A 345 -28.32 8.57 5.75
C LEU A 345 -28.78 8.23 7.18
N VAL A 346 -28.10 7.28 7.81
CA VAL A 346 -28.32 6.90 9.21
C VAL A 346 -27.29 7.62 10.08
N VAL A 347 -27.73 8.28 11.15
CA VAL A 347 -26.85 9.02 12.06
C VAL A 347 -27.03 8.53 13.48
N ARG A 348 -25.96 8.08 14.09
CA ARG A 348 -25.88 7.74 15.50
C ARG A 348 -24.97 8.74 16.23
N LEU A 349 -25.51 9.37 17.26
CA LEU A 349 -24.79 10.26 18.16
C LEU A 349 -24.78 9.71 19.58
N ALA A 350 -23.62 9.79 20.23
CA ALA A 350 -23.48 9.50 21.68
C ALA A 350 -22.42 10.42 22.29
N GLY A 351 -22.45 10.55 23.62
CA GLY A 351 -21.48 11.37 24.36
C GLY A 351 -21.95 12.83 24.55
N THR A 352 -21.01 13.78 24.53
CA THR A 352 -21.26 15.19 24.88
C THR A 352 -22.26 15.83 23.93
N ASN A 353 -23.37 16.42 24.49
CA ASN A 353 -24.44 17.11 23.77
C ASN A 353 -25.16 16.24 22.71
N PHE A 354 -25.31 14.95 22.98
CA PHE A 354 -25.96 14.05 22.01
C PHE A 354 -27.46 14.34 21.87
N LYS A 355 -28.14 14.86 22.93
CA LYS A 355 -29.56 15.20 22.88
C LYS A 355 -29.80 16.41 21.98
N GLU A 356 -29.02 17.47 22.17
CA GLU A 356 -29.03 18.65 21.33
C GLU A 356 -28.70 18.33 19.88
N GLY A 357 -27.70 17.48 19.66
CA GLY A 357 -27.37 16.99 18.33
C GLY A 357 -28.51 16.21 17.68
N LYS A 358 -29.21 15.37 18.42
CA LYS A 358 -30.39 14.66 17.93
C LYS A 358 -31.52 15.60 17.56
N GLU A 359 -31.80 16.59 18.39
CA GLU A 359 -32.81 17.63 18.09
C GLU A 359 -32.49 18.40 16.79
N ILE A 360 -31.21 18.70 16.52
CA ILE A 360 -30.76 19.34 15.28
C ILE A 360 -31.05 18.43 14.08
N LEU A 361 -30.75 17.12 14.20
CA LEU A 361 -31.03 16.16 13.13
C LEU A 361 -32.54 16.04 12.87
N ASP A 362 -33.34 15.83 13.91
CA ASP A 362 -34.79 15.63 13.82
C ASP A 362 -35.53 16.87 13.24
N ASN A 363 -35.03 18.08 13.54
CA ASN A 363 -35.57 19.34 13.04
C ASN A 363 -34.97 19.81 11.70
N SER A 364 -34.05 19.05 11.10
CA SER A 364 -33.32 19.45 9.88
C SER A 364 -34.15 19.55 8.62
N GLY A 365 -35.31 18.88 8.58
CA GLY A 365 -36.16 18.71 7.40
C GLY A 365 -35.60 17.79 6.34
N LEU A 366 -34.49 17.11 6.65
CA LEU A 366 -33.86 16.09 5.79
C LEU A 366 -34.40 14.70 6.11
N LYS A 367 -34.35 13.80 5.13
CA LYS A 367 -34.70 12.38 5.32
C LYS A 367 -33.52 11.63 6.01
N LEU A 368 -33.22 12.05 7.26
CA LEU A 368 -32.22 11.41 8.10
C LEU A 368 -32.88 10.36 8.99
N ILE A 369 -32.18 9.28 9.25
CA ILE A 369 -32.62 8.19 10.15
C ILE A 369 -31.75 8.26 11.41
N SER A 370 -32.32 8.72 12.52
CA SER A 370 -31.65 8.71 13.82
C SER A 370 -31.56 7.29 14.39
N ALA A 371 -30.40 6.96 14.96
CA ALA A 371 -30.19 5.68 15.65
C ALA A 371 -29.80 5.89 17.11
N GLU A 372 -30.27 4.97 17.98
CA GLU A 372 -30.08 5.07 19.44
C GLU A 372 -28.72 4.54 19.89
N ASN A 373 -28.28 3.45 19.28
CA ASN A 373 -27.01 2.79 19.57
C ASN A 373 -26.39 2.21 18.29
N LEU A 374 -25.22 1.61 18.40
CA LEU A 374 -24.47 1.11 17.25
C LEU A 374 -25.17 -0.07 16.55
N ASP A 375 -25.81 -0.95 17.32
CA ASP A 375 -26.59 -2.07 16.83
C ASP A 375 -27.81 -1.60 16.01
N ASP A 376 -28.59 -0.67 16.58
CA ASP A 376 -29.74 -0.02 15.92
C ASP A 376 -29.32 0.71 14.64
N ALA A 377 -28.14 1.37 14.66
CA ALA A 377 -27.62 2.06 13.50
C ALA A 377 -27.28 1.09 12.35
N ALA A 378 -26.60 -0.01 12.65
CA ALA A 378 -26.26 -1.03 11.66
C ALA A 378 -27.53 -1.68 11.07
N LYS A 379 -28.49 -2.03 11.91
CA LYS A 379 -29.78 -2.58 11.48
C LYS A 379 -30.52 -1.62 10.55
N LYS A 380 -30.66 -0.36 10.94
CA LYS A 380 -31.37 0.67 10.16
C LYS A 380 -30.71 0.92 8.80
N ILE A 381 -29.38 1.03 8.73
CA ILE A 381 -28.72 1.26 7.46
C ILE A 381 -28.83 0.04 6.53
N VAL A 382 -28.69 -1.17 7.07
CA VAL A 382 -28.85 -2.41 6.29
C VAL A 382 -30.28 -2.56 5.76
N GLU A 383 -31.28 -2.21 6.55
CA GLU A 383 -32.70 -2.21 6.13
C GLU A 383 -33.01 -1.14 5.07
N ALA A 384 -32.42 0.05 5.20
CA ALA A 384 -32.65 1.17 4.29
C ALA A 384 -32.06 0.98 2.89
N ILE A 385 -31.08 0.07 2.72
CA ILE A 385 -30.42 -0.21 1.42
C ILE A 385 -30.84 -1.55 0.79
N LYS A 386 -31.88 -2.23 1.37
CA LYS A 386 -32.48 -3.40 0.75
C LYS A 386 -33.22 -2.97 -0.53
#